data_b8421aab7e1caf88f4031f1eeb819e1f
#
_entry.id   b8421aab7e1caf88f4031f1eeb819e1f
#
_cell.length_a   1.000
_cell.length_b   1.000
_cell.length_c   1.000
_cell.angle_alpha   90.00
_cell.angle_beta   90.00
_cell.angle_gamma   90.00
#
_symmetry.space_group_name_H-M   'P 1'
#
loop_
_entity.id
_entity.type
_entity.pdbx_description
1 polymer ?
#
loop_
_entity_poly.entity_id
_entity_poly.type
_entity_poly.pdbx_seq_one_letter_code
_entity_poly.pdbx_strand_id
1 'polypeptide(L)'
;MDANQSSKSPSDWSDIDRSYRFPTLFLASKAVTWLLLGSIFSLIASIKMHSPTFLASCSWVTYGTMVPAALNAVVYGFALQAGFAALLWMTMRMGQVKLVAPGYLYIGATLWNIGVLVGIVGIMAGHSTGMAYLEMPGYALPMLFAAYTLIGGIALVTFHKRQVRDLYPSQWFIFAALFWFPWIFSAASCLLVGSPVRGVTQVVIDGWYASGLNVVVLGFIGIALLQYLIPKLAKRDLYNGYLSMFAFWVLLIFGSFAGILPGQTLPSWVGALSTVCSVFVAFAWIVLAYNIYRTIEGGGAKSDALGIKFLYLSLASGLAAALLTAWASRETIAEVVQFTLFLPGLKWLQLYGFVGAGLLAAIYLFLPKVSGTQWSSPGRWTATFWTYAVGVLLVAVAFLFGGWKHGKGLTNPDMPFMDIVRGGIAPFIRMSTVGELLVTIAALLLVWNVSCLFWRTYSGCLLNCCGLAGQGGDSGKSQSKKGSK
;
A
#
# COMPACT_ATOMS: atom_id res chain seq x y z
N MET A 1 -18.04 16.39 -12.46
CA MET A 1 -16.58 16.38 -12.79
C MET A 1 -16.28 16.57 -14.29
N ASP A 2 -17.26 16.44 -15.17
CA ASP A 2 -17.03 16.48 -16.63
C ASP A 2 -17.21 17.87 -17.28
N ALA A 3 -17.86 18.81 -16.64
CA ALA A 3 -18.09 20.14 -17.24
C ALA A 3 -16.80 20.97 -17.42
N ASN A 4 -15.76 20.73 -16.62
CA ASN A 4 -14.48 21.45 -16.71
C ASN A 4 -13.37 20.66 -17.41
N GLN A 5 -13.60 19.37 -17.75
CA GLN A 5 -12.66 18.58 -18.56
C GLN A 5 -12.77 18.87 -20.06
N SER A 6 -13.84 19.51 -20.51
CA SER A 6 -14.10 19.78 -21.93
C SER A 6 -13.31 20.98 -22.52
N SER A 7 -12.61 21.75 -21.68
CA SER A 7 -11.93 22.98 -22.13
C SER A 7 -10.51 22.79 -22.66
N LYS A 8 -9.88 21.63 -22.44
CA LYS A 8 -8.52 21.35 -22.95
C LYS A 8 -8.52 20.54 -24.23
N SER A 9 -7.66 20.92 -25.15
CA SER A 9 -7.44 20.18 -26.41
C SER A 9 -6.82 18.79 -26.13
N PRO A 10 -7.00 17.80 -27.01
CA PRO A 10 -6.33 16.49 -26.88
C PRO A 10 -4.80 16.59 -26.79
N SER A 11 -4.19 17.60 -27.41
CA SER A 11 -2.75 17.89 -27.33
C SER A 11 -2.30 18.29 -25.92
N ASP A 12 -3.10 19.06 -25.18
CA ASP A 12 -2.77 19.49 -23.81
C ASP A 12 -2.75 18.32 -22.83
N TRP A 13 -3.67 17.38 -22.98
CA TRP A 13 -3.68 16.15 -22.17
C TRP A 13 -2.50 15.24 -22.46
N SER A 14 -2.09 15.13 -23.73
CA SER A 14 -0.93 14.33 -24.10
C SER A 14 0.37 14.89 -23.51
N ASP A 15 0.48 16.21 -23.41
CA ASP A 15 1.62 16.89 -22.81
C ASP A 15 1.67 16.72 -21.29
N ILE A 16 0.52 16.81 -20.63
CA ILE A 16 0.42 16.54 -19.19
C ILE A 16 0.89 15.10 -18.93
N ASP A 17 0.34 14.12 -19.65
CA ASP A 17 0.69 12.72 -19.48
C ASP A 17 2.16 12.42 -19.77
N ARG A 18 2.75 13.06 -20.76
CA ARG A 18 4.17 12.93 -21.09
C ARG A 18 5.07 13.44 -19.95
N SER A 19 4.68 14.51 -19.25
CA SER A 19 5.50 15.14 -18.21
C SER A 19 5.78 14.23 -17.02
N TYR A 20 4.83 13.35 -16.63
CA TYR A 20 4.97 12.48 -15.47
C TYR A 20 5.13 10.99 -15.81
N ARG A 21 5.11 10.64 -17.10
CA ARG A 21 5.10 9.25 -17.58
C ARG A 21 6.26 8.44 -17.01
N PHE A 22 7.49 8.92 -17.21
CA PHE A 22 8.68 8.18 -16.81
C PHE A 22 8.83 8.04 -15.29
N PRO A 23 8.75 9.11 -14.47
CA PRO A 23 8.83 8.97 -13.01
C PRO A 23 7.74 8.07 -12.41
N THR A 24 6.51 8.18 -12.90
CA THR A 24 5.39 7.36 -12.39
C THR A 24 5.55 5.89 -12.75
N LEU A 25 5.97 5.59 -13.99
CA LEU A 25 6.27 4.22 -14.41
C LEU A 25 7.44 3.64 -13.62
N PHE A 26 8.48 4.42 -13.37
CA PHE A 26 9.63 4.00 -12.56
C PHE A 26 9.20 3.65 -11.13
N LEU A 27 8.49 4.56 -10.43
CA LEU A 27 7.99 4.31 -9.09
C LEU A 27 7.09 3.07 -9.04
N ALA A 28 6.14 2.92 -9.96
CA ALA A 28 5.22 1.79 -9.99
C ALA A 28 5.94 0.46 -10.25
N SER A 29 6.93 0.42 -11.16
CA SER A 29 7.68 -0.80 -11.44
C SER A 29 8.51 -1.25 -10.25
N LYS A 30 9.20 -0.31 -9.59
CA LYS A 30 9.99 -0.61 -8.39
C LYS A 30 9.11 -1.03 -7.23
N ALA A 31 7.94 -0.40 -7.05
CA ALA A 31 6.97 -0.81 -6.04
C ALA A 31 6.54 -2.29 -6.21
N VAL A 32 6.23 -2.69 -7.44
CA VAL A 32 5.85 -4.07 -7.75
C VAL A 32 6.99 -5.06 -7.46
N THR A 33 8.23 -4.68 -7.76
CA THR A 33 9.43 -5.48 -7.42
C THR A 33 9.56 -5.65 -5.89
N TRP A 34 9.36 -4.57 -5.12
CA TRP A 34 9.40 -4.62 -3.66
C TRP A 34 8.27 -5.44 -3.05
N LEU A 35 7.07 -5.43 -3.65
CA LEU A 35 5.98 -6.32 -3.22
C LEU A 35 6.38 -7.78 -3.36
N LEU A 36 7.02 -8.16 -4.48
CA LEU A 36 7.50 -9.53 -4.68
C LEU A 36 8.57 -9.90 -3.65
N LEU A 37 9.59 -9.05 -3.46
CA LEU A 37 10.65 -9.32 -2.48
C LEU A 37 10.08 -9.41 -1.06
N GLY A 38 9.21 -8.49 -0.66
CA GLY A 38 8.55 -8.51 0.63
C GLY A 38 7.69 -9.75 0.83
N SER A 39 6.96 -10.18 -0.20
CA SER A 39 6.17 -11.43 -0.14
C SER A 39 7.04 -12.69 -0.01
N ILE A 40 8.21 -12.72 -0.67
CA ILE A 40 9.17 -13.83 -0.51
C ILE A 40 9.72 -13.86 0.92
N PHE A 41 10.11 -12.71 1.49
CA PHE A 41 10.59 -12.62 2.86
C PHE A 41 9.52 -13.04 3.88
N SER A 42 8.27 -12.60 3.65
CA SER A 42 7.11 -12.98 4.46
C SER A 42 6.86 -14.49 4.42
N LEU A 43 6.89 -15.10 3.22
CA LEU A 43 6.74 -16.54 3.04
C LEU A 43 7.85 -17.33 3.77
N ILE A 44 9.10 -16.88 3.68
CA ILE A 44 10.22 -17.51 4.41
C ILE A 44 9.97 -17.40 5.93
N ALA A 45 9.56 -16.24 6.42
CA ALA A 45 9.24 -16.04 7.84
C ALA A 45 8.11 -16.97 8.29
N SER A 46 7.04 -17.09 7.50
CA SER A 46 5.90 -17.95 7.78
C SER A 46 6.28 -19.44 7.84
N ILE A 47 7.13 -19.92 6.91
CA ILE A 47 7.66 -21.29 6.95
C ILE A 47 8.44 -21.51 8.25
N LYS A 48 9.28 -20.55 8.65
CA LYS A 48 10.08 -20.66 9.88
C LYS A 48 9.24 -20.70 11.16
N MET A 49 8.02 -20.18 11.17
CA MET A 49 7.12 -20.28 12.34
C MET A 49 6.76 -21.75 12.69
N HIS A 50 6.67 -22.62 11.70
CA HIS A 50 6.33 -24.03 11.92
C HIS A 50 7.46 -25.02 11.57
N SER A 51 8.52 -24.53 10.90
CA SER A 51 9.71 -25.29 10.54
C SER A 51 10.97 -24.46 10.80
N PRO A 52 11.40 -24.30 12.07
CA PRO A 52 12.52 -23.41 12.46
C PRO A 52 13.86 -23.78 11.81
N THR A 53 14.03 -25.04 11.43
CA THR A 53 15.25 -25.57 10.78
C THR A 53 15.36 -25.18 9.31
N PHE A 54 14.28 -24.67 8.70
CA PHE A 54 14.31 -24.24 7.30
C PHE A 54 15.34 -23.12 7.10
N LEU A 55 16.33 -23.30 6.22
CA LEU A 55 17.43 -22.37 5.96
C LEU A 55 18.20 -21.95 7.23
N ALA A 56 18.35 -22.83 8.23
CA ALA A 56 19.00 -22.50 9.50
C ALA A 56 20.51 -22.23 9.37
N SER A 57 21.16 -22.74 8.33
CA SER A 57 22.59 -22.50 8.05
C SER A 57 22.91 -21.08 7.60
N CYS A 58 21.90 -20.28 7.19
CA CYS A 58 22.08 -18.91 6.74
C CYS A 58 21.73 -17.93 7.86
N SER A 59 22.73 -17.26 8.43
CA SER A 59 22.55 -16.28 9.51
C SER A 59 21.72 -15.05 9.12
N TRP A 60 21.68 -14.72 7.85
CA TRP A 60 20.91 -13.59 7.29
C TRP A 60 19.41 -13.88 7.20
N VAL A 61 19.05 -15.17 7.17
CA VAL A 61 17.69 -15.65 6.96
C VAL A 61 17.16 -16.25 8.25
N THR A 62 17.03 -15.44 9.29
CA THR A 62 16.36 -15.81 10.55
C THR A 62 14.91 -15.32 10.55
N TYR A 63 14.07 -15.84 11.45
CA TYR A 63 12.72 -15.30 11.64
C TYR A 63 12.76 -13.82 12.02
N GLY A 64 13.67 -13.46 12.96
CA GLY A 64 13.84 -12.10 13.46
C GLY A 64 14.35 -11.09 12.43
N THR A 65 15.00 -11.53 11.34
CA THR A 65 15.42 -10.66 10.23
C THR A 65 14.40 -10.64 9.09
N MET A 66 13.75 -11.77 8.80
CA MET A 66 12.81 -11.88 7.69
C MET A 66 11.49 -11.13 7.93
N VAL A 67 10.95 -11.16 9.16
CA VAL A 67 9.70 -10.45 9.48
C VAL A 67 9.85 -8.94 9.30
N PRO A 68 10.82 -8.24 9.92
CA PRO A 68 10.99 -6.80 9.72
C PRO A 68 11.43 -6.46 8.29
N ALA A 69 12.25 -7.29 7.62
CA ALA A 69 12.61 -7.08 6.22
C ALA A 69 11.38 -7.13 5.31
N ALA A 70 10.48 -8.12 5.52
CA ALA A 70 9.22 -8.23 4.79
C ALA A 70 8.33 -7.00 5.02
N LEU A 71 8.14 -6.61 6.27
CA LEU A 71 7.28 -5.48 6.63
C LEU A 71 7.79 -4.18 5.99
N ASN A 72 9.08 -3.88 6.12
CA ASN A 72 9.67 -2.66 5.56
C ASN A 72 9.70 -2.67 4.01
N ALA A 73 9.95 -3.83 3.37
CA ALA A 73 9.86 -3.97 1.93
C ALA A 73 8.45 -3.66 1.42
N VAL A 74 7.41 -4.13 2.13
CA VAL A 74 6.02 -3.89 1.74
C VAL A 74 5.58 -2.46 2.07
N VAL A 75 5.95 -1.91 3.22
CA VAL A 75 5.55 -0.56 3.63
C VAL A 75 6.28 0.51 2.82
N TYR A 76 7.61 0.54 2.88
CA TYR A 76 8.40 1.59 2.22
C TYR A 76 8.69 1.29 0.75
N GLY A 77 8.95 0.03 0.42
CA GLY A 77 9.26 -0.37 -0.95
C GLY A 77 8.00 -0.42 -1.83
N PHE A 78 6.90 -1.01 -1.35
CA PHE A 78 5.69 -1.14 -2.15
C PHE A 78 4.65 -0.06 -1.84
N ALA A 79 4.10 -0.02 -0.61
CA ALA A 79 2.89 0.75 -0.34
C ALA A 79 3.11 2.26 -0.48
N LEU A 80 4.16 2.82 0.14
CA LEU A 80 4.48 4.24 0.00
C LEU A 80 4.89 4.58 -1.42
N GLN A 81 5.71 3.75 -2.07
CA GLN A 81 6.21 4.04 -3.41
C GLN A 81 5.12 3.94 -4.49
N ALA A 82 4.26 2.91 -4.44
CA ALA A 82 3.08 2.83 -5.29
C ALA A 82 2.08 3.96 -4.98
N GLY A 83 1.97 4.31 -3.69
CA GLY A 83 1.22 5.47 -3.22
C GLY A 83 1.71 6.76 -3.88
N PHE A 84 3.01 7.05 -3.86
CA PHE A 84 3.58 8.23 -4.53
C PHE A 84 3.26 8.25 -6.03
N ALA A 85 3.39 7.12 -6.72
CA ALA A 85 3.05 7.02 -8.14
C ALA A 85 1.57 7.36 -8.40
N ALA A 86 0.68 6.78 -7.61
CA ALA A 86 -0.76 6.99 -7.73
C ALA A 86 -1.16 8.42 -7.36
N LEU A 87 -0.61 8.97 -6.26
CA LEU A 87 -0.90 10.33 -5.80
C LEU A 87 -0.42 11.38 -6.81
N LEU A 88 0.77 11.21 -7.38
CA LEU A 88 1.28 12.08 -8.45
C LEU A 88 0.34 12.05 -9.67
N TRP A 89 -0.03 10.86 -10.13
CA TRP A 89 -0.97 10.71 -11.23
C TRP A 89 -2.31 11.39 -10.96
N MET A 90 -2.89 11.18 -9.78
CA MET A 90 -4.16 11.80 -9.39
C MET A 90 -4.04 13.33 -9.30
N THR A 91 -2.97 13.84 -8.69
CA THR A 91 -2.73 15.29 -8.51
C THR A 91 -2.66 16.00 -9.87
N MET A 92 -1.91 15.45 -10.82
CA MET A 92 -1.76 16.07 -12.14
C MET A 92 -3.03 15.97 -12.97
N ARG A 93 -3.76 14.85 -12.88
CA ARG A 93 -5.04 14.68 -13.58
C ARG A 93 -6.13 15.58 -13.02
N MET A 94 -6.30 15.66 -11.69
CA MET A 94 -7.30 16.52 -11.06
C MET A 94 -6.92 18.00 -11.15
N GLY A 95 -5.63 18.33 -10.98
CA GLY A 95 -5.12 19.71 -11.06
C GLY A 95 -4.94 20.24 -12.47
N GLN A 96 -5.05 19.40 -13.50
CA GLN A 96 -4.79 19.73 -14.91
C GLN A 96 -3.43 20.44 -15.12
N VAL A 97 -2.39 19.94 -14.47
CA VAL A 97 -1.06 20.55 -14.40
C VAL A 97 0.01 19.59 -14.87
N LYS A 98 1.03 20.11 -15.58
CA LYS A 98 2.23 19.36 -15.93
C LYS A 98 3.12 19.19 -14.69
N LEU A 99 3.82 18.06 -14.59
CA LEU A 99 4.77 17.82 -13.51
C LEU A 99 5.91 18.86 -13.57
N VAL A 100 6.17 19.48 -12.44
CA VAL A 100 7.29 20.41 -12.29
C VAL A 100 8.57 19.61 -12.03
N ALA A 101 9.64 19.94 -12.75
CA ALA A 101 10.98 19.38 -12.53
C ALA A 101 11.04 17.83 -12.45
N PRO A 102 10.60 17.07 -13.47
CA PRO A 102 10.53 15.62 -13.44
C PRO A 102 11.89 14.94 -13.18
N GLY A 103 13.00 15.58 -13.55
CA GLY A 103 14.34 15.07 -13.27
C GLY A 103 14.65 14.95 -11.77
N TYR A 104 14.31 15.96 -10.98
CA TYR A 104 14.50 15.91 -9.52
C TYR A 104 13.60 14.88 -8.85
N LEU A 105 12.38 14.70 -9.38
CA LEU A 105 11.50 13.62 -8.89
C LEU A 105 12.14 12.25 -9.13
N TYR A 106 12.77 12.05 -10.28
CA TYR A 106 13.47 10.81 -10.59
C TYR A 106 14.69 10.58 -9.67
N ILE A 107 15.47 11.64 -9.38
CA ILE A 107 16.55 11.56 -8.39
C ILE A 107 16.01 11.16 -7.02
N GLY A 108 14.94 11.80 -6.56
CA GLY A 108 14.26 11.45 -5.30
C GLY A 108 13.78 10.00 -5.28
N ALA A 109 13.14 9.53 -6.36
CA ALA A 109 12.67 8.16 -6.48
C ALA A 109 13.81 7.13 -6.49
N THR A 110 14.95 7.47 -7.11
CA THR A 110 16.15 6.62 -7.12
C THR A 110 16.77 6.55 -5.71
N LEU A 111 16.94 7.71 -5.06
CA LEU A 111 17.46 7.79 -3.69
C LEU A 111 16.56 7.04 -2.69
N TRP A 112 15.23 7.11 -2.88
CA TRP A 112 14.27 6.33 -2.09
C TRP A 112 14.54 4.82 -2.21
N ASN A 113 14.69 4.32 -3.44
CA ASN A 113 14.96 2.90 -3.66
C ASN A 113 16.32 2.46 -3.07
N ILE A 114 17.34 3.32 -3.16
CA ILE A 114 18.65 3.05 -2.52
C ILE A 114 18.48 3.01 -1.01
N GLY A 115 17.75 3.97 -0.41
CA GLY A 115 17.49 4.01 1.03
C GLY A 115 16.75 2.77 1.52
N VAL A 116 15.70 2.33 0.79
CA VAL A 116 14.98 1.08 1.10
C VAL A 116 15.90 -0.14 0.99
N LEU A 117 16.71 -0.24 -0.07
CA LEU A 117 17.64 -1.35 -0.24
C LEU A 117 18.67 -1.41 0.89
N VAL A 118 19.31 -0.28 1.20
CA VAL A 118 20.28 -0.17 2.31
C VAL A 118 19.62 -0.51 3.65
N GLY A 119 18.38 -0.05 3.87
CA GLY A 119 17.62 -0.35 5.07
C GLY A 119 17.33 -1.85 5.23
N ILE A 120 16.85 -2.51 4.18
CA ILE A 120 16.52 -3.95 4.20
C ILE A 120 17.77 -4.81 4.35
N VAL A 121 18.84 -4.50 3.61
CA VAL A 121 20.13 -5.20 3.76
C VAL A 121 20.66 -5.03 5.18
N GLY A 122 20.53 -3.84 5.77
CA GLY A 122 20.91 -3.59 7.14
C GLY A 122 20.09 -4.40 8.17
N ILE A 123 18.78 -4.54 7.97
CA ILE A 123 17.94 -5.41 8.80
C ILE A 123 18.42 -6.86 8.70
N MET A 124 18.67 -7.37 7.49
CA MET A 124 19.14 -8.72 7.26
C MET A 124 20.54 -8.96 7.88
N ALA A 125 21.38 -7.94 7.92
CA ALA A 125 22.69 -7.98 8.59
C ALA A 125 22.61 -7.88 10.14
N GLY A 126 21.40 -7.74 10.70
CA GLY A 126 21.17 -7.69 12.14
C GLY A 126 21.19 -6.28 12.76
N HIS A 127 21.20 -5.23 11.96
CA HIS A 127 21.22 -3.83 12.43
C HIS A 127 19.80 -3.26 12.60
N SER A 128 18.81 -4.09 12.94
CA SER A 128 17.43 -3.64 13.15
C SER A 128 17.29 -2.80 14.41
N THR A 129 16.47 -1.71 14.36
CA THR A 129 16.15 -0.91 15.54
C THR A 129 15.20 -1.59 16.51
N GLY A 130 14.36 -2.52 16.01
CA GLY A 130 13.30 -3.17 16.78
C GLY A 130 12.04 -2.34 16.98
N MET A 131 11.96 -1.09 16.47
CA MET A 131 10.78 -0.22 16.55
C MET A 131 9.79 -0.53 15.42
N ALA A 132 8.51 -0.66 15.75
CA ALA A 132 7.48 -1.06 14.79
C ALA A 132 7.38 -0.11 13.59
N TYR A 133 7.50 -0.65 12.37
CA TYR A 133 7.53 0.10 11.11
C TYR A 133 8.71 1.06 10.93
N LEU A 134 9.66 1.09 11.83
CA LEU A 134 10.89 1.87 11.78
C LEU A 134 12.12 0.97 12.00
N GLU A 135 11.99 -0.33 11.64
CA GLU A 135 13.03 -1.34 11.89
C GLU A 135 14.32 -1.10 11.09
N MET A 136 14.31 -0.21 10.10
CA MET A 136 15.50 0.14 9.31
C MET A 136 16.58 0.78 10.18
N PRO A 137 17.87 0.49 9.91
CA PRO A 137 18.98 1.10 10.64
C PRO A 137 18.99 2.63 10.56
N GLY A 138 19.48 3.28 11.61
CA GLY A 138 19.54 4.74 11.71
C GLY A 138 20.25 5.44 10.54
N TYR A 139 21.21 4.79 9.88
CA TYR A 139 21.88 5.35 8.71
C TYR A 139 21.02 5.35 7.42
N ALA A 140 19.96 4.54 7.34
CA ALA A 140 19.05 4.53 6.20
C ALA A 140 17.96 5.63 6.30
N LEU A 141 17.58 6.04 7.53
CA LEU A 141 16.50 6.98 7.76
C LEU A 141 16.73 8.37 7.14
N PRO A 142 17.92 9.01 7.28
CA PRO A 142 18.20 10.28 6.63
C PRO A 142 18.13 10.23 5.11
N MET A 143 18.52 9.09 4.50
CA MET A 143 18.41 8.89 3.04
C MET A 143 16.95 8.88 2.59
N LEU A 144 16.10 8.17 3.32
CA LEU A 144 14.66 8.12 3.05
C LEU A 144 14.01 9.49 3.25
N PHE A 145 14.40 10.23 4.29
CA PHE A 145 13.88 11.57 4.53
C PHE A 145 14.29 12.56 3.43
N ALA A 146 15.56 12.54 3.01
CA ALA A 146 16.04 13.36 1.89
C ALA A 146 15.35 13.02 0.58
N ALA A 147 15.19 11.72 0.28
CA ALA A 147 14.46 11.25 -0.89
C ALA A 147 13.00 11.71 -0.87
N TYR A 148 12.34 11.59 0.28
CA TYR A 148 10.96 12.05 0.45
C TYR A 148 10.85 13.57 0.27
N THR A 149 11.79 14.35 0.78
CA THR A 149 11.80 15.82 0.64
C THR A 149 11.79 16.21 -0.84
N LEU A 150 12.52 15.49 -1.70
CA LEU A 150 12.49 15.72 -3.14
C LEU A 150 11.14 15.32 -3.75
N ILE A 151 10.64 14.13 -3.45
CA ILE A 151 9.37 13.62 -4.02
C ILE A 151 8.19 14.47 -3.56
N GLY A 152 8.05 14.66 -2.24
CA GLY A 152 6.94 15.40 -1.62
C GLY A 152 7.00 16.90 -1.96
N GLY A 153 8.18 17.50 -1.94
CA GLY A 153 8.39 18.90 -2.31
C GLY A 153 7.96 19.18 -3.74
N ILE A 154 8.36 18.32 -4.70
CA ILE A 154 7.95 18.46 -6.11
C ILE A 154 6.45 18.22 -6.26
N ALA A 155 5.87 17.26 -5.54
CA ALA A 155 4.43 17.04 -5.54
C ALA A 155 3.67 18.28 -5.07
N LEU A 156 4.11 18.92 -3.99
CA LEU A 156 3.52 20.16 -3.45
C LEU A 156 3.68 21.36 -4.39
N VAL A 157 4.87 21.55 -4.97
CA VAL A 157 5.10 22.63 -5.95
C VAL A 157 4.25 22.42 -7.20
N THR A 158 4.14 21.17 -7.67
CA THR A 158 3.27 20.82 -8.81
C THR A 158 1.81 21.11 -8.48
N PHE A 159 1.38 20.73 -7.30
CA PHE A 159 0.02 21.02 -6.84
C PHE A 159 -0.26 22.53 -6.72
N HIS A 160 0.68 23.31 -6.23
CA HIS A 160 0.54 24.77 -6.14
C HIS A 160 0.24 25.40 -7.52
N LYS A 161 0.84 24.85 -8.58
CA LYS A 161 0.64 25.30 -9.97
C LYS A 161 -0.62 24.74 -10.64
N ARG A 162 -1.52 24.08 -9.90
CA ARG A 162 -2.76 23.53 -10.46
C ARG A 162 -3.64 24.61 -11.09
N GLN A 163 -4.34 24.25 -12.17
CA GLN A 163 -5.29 25.16 -12.83
C GLN A 163 -6.67 25.09 -12.20
N VAL A 164 -7.10 23.89 -11.78
CA VAL A 164 -8.37 23.68 -11.06
C VAL A 164 -8.15 23.99 -9.60
N ARG A 165 -8.83 25.02 -9.08
CA ARG A 165 -8.65 25.47 -7.70
C ARG A 165 -9.54 24.72 -6.71
N ASP A 166 -10.71 24.27 -7.13
CA ASP A 166 -11.64 23.52 -6.29
C ASP A 166 -11.07 22.15 -5.95
N LEU A 167 -11.06 21.84 -4.65
CA LEU A 167 -10.48 20.61 -4.14
C LEU A 167 -11.55 19.52 -4.02
N TYR A 168 -11.35 18.44 -4.75
CA TYR A 168 -12.14 17.23 -4.58
C TYR A 168 -11.75 16.50 -3.28
N PRO A 169 -12.68 15.82 -2.59
CA PRO A 169 -12.40 15.19 -1.29
C PRO A 169 -11.15 14.32 -1.26
N SER A 170 -10.88 13.52 -2.30
CA SER A 170 -9.66 12.70 -2.38
C SER A 170 -8.36 13.50 -2.32
N GLN A 171 -8.35 14.76 -2.78
CA GLN A 171 -7.16 15.62 -2.74
C GLN A 171 -6.80 16.03 -1.30
N TRP A 172 -7.77 16.22 -0.41
CA TRP A 172 -7.52 16.49 1.00
C TRP A 172 -6.77 15.31 1.66
N PHE A 173 -7.21 14.08 1.40
CA PHE A 173 -6.52 12.88 1.90
C PHE A 173 -5.09 12.76 1.35
N ILE A 174 -4.88 13.06 0.04
CA ILE A 174 -3.55 13.08 -0.58
C ILE A 174 -2.62 14.04 0.14
N PHE A 175 -3.08 15.29 0.33
CA PHE A 175 -2.23 16.32 0.96
C PHE A 175 -1.95 16.02 2.41
N ALA A 176 -2.95 15.59 3.16
CA ALA A 176 -2.73 15.21 4.54
C ALA A 176 -1.70 14.07 4.64
N ALA A 177 -1.76 13.04 3.80
CA ALA A 177 -0.76 11.98 3.78
C ALA A 177 0.65 12.50 3.47
N LEU A 178 0.77 13.43 2.48
CA LEU A 178 2.04 14.04 2.10
C LEU A 178 2.65 14.89 3.23
N PHE A 179 1.84 15.61 4.00
CA PHE A 179 2.34 16.42 5.13
C PHE A 179 2.58 15.59 6.39
N TRP A 180 1.73 14.58 6.63
CA TRP A 180 1.79 13.79 7.84
C TRP A 180 3.03 12.88 7.88
N PHE A 181 3.38 12.28 6.75
CA PHE A 181 4.51 11.37 6.68
C PHE A 181 5.85 11.99 7.13
N PRO A 182 6.34 13.11 6.57
CA PRO A 182 7.63 13.67 6.98
C PRO A 182 7.63 14.11 8.44
N TRP A 183 6.49 14.58 8.95
CA TRP A 183 6.38 14.98 10.35
C TRP A 183 6.51 13.78 11.29
N ILE A 184 5.68 12.74 11.14
CA ILE A 184 5.75 11.58 12.04
C ILE A 184 7.07 10.82 11.85
N PHE A 185 7.57 10.70 10.61
CA PHE A 185 8.81 10.00 10.31
C PHE A 185 10.02 10.70 10.91
N SER A 186 10.15 12.03 10.79
CA SER A 186 11.24 12.77 11.39
C SER A 186 11.18 12.76 12.91
N ALA A 187 9.99 12.98 13.50
CA ALA A 187 9.81 12.94 14.95
C ALA A 187 10.16 11.57 15.52
N ALA A 188 9.65 10.49 14.94
CA ALA A 188 9.97 9.13 15.39
C ALA A 188 11.46 8.79 15.18
N SER A 189 12.05 9.16 14.03
CA SER A 189 13.48 8.93 13.77
C SER A 189 14.38 9.63 14.76
N CYS A 190 14.06 10.88 15.11
CA CYS A 190 14.83 11.64 16.10
C CYS A 190 14.66 11.07 17.52
N LEU A 191 13.43 10.78 17.94
CA LEU A 191 13.10 10.42 19.32
C LEU A 191 13.31 8.93 19.64
N LEU A 192 13.25 8.03 18.63
CA LEU A 192 13.44 6.60 18.84
C LEU A 192 14.84 6.12 18.45
N VAL A 193 15.49 6.77 17.48
CA VAL A 193 16.79 6.31 16.93
C VAL A 193 17.91 7.31 17.15
N GLY A 194 17.72 8.61 16.86
CA GLY A 194 18.77 9.63 16.92
C GLY A 194 19.15 10.01 18.37
N SER A 195 18.15 10.34 19.18
CA SER A 195 18.29 10.63 20.61
C SER A 195 17.25 9.82 21.37
N PRO A 196 17.47 8.51 21.56
CA PRO A 196 16.42 7.60 21.96
C PRO A 196 15.90 7.92 23.37
N VAL A 197 14.62 8.27 23.43
CA VAL A 197 13.86 8.33 24.68
C VAL A 197 13.70 6.91 25.24
N ARG A 198 13.54 6.79 26.53
CA ARG A 198 13.47 5.49 27.20
C ARG A 198 12.18 5.32 27.99
N GLY A 199 11.89 4.08 28.38
CA GLY A 199 10.75 3.72 29.20
C GLY A 199 9.40 3.92 28.51
N VAL A 200 8.41 4.37 29.27
CA VAL A 200 7.03 4.55 28.81
C VAL A 200 6.92 5.48 27.58
N THR A 201 7.70 6.56 27.57
CA THR A 201 7.70 7.52 26.46
C THR A 201 8.09 6.87 25.13
N GLN A 202 9.06 5.95 25.14
CA GLN A 202 9.46 5.19 23.94
C GLN A 202 8.29 4.36 23.37
N VAL A 203 7.58 3.65 24.24
CA VAL A 203 6.44 2.81 23.82
C VAL A 203 5.28 3.65 23.29
N VAL A 204 5.02 4.83 23.91
CA VAL A 204 3.99 5.75 23.43
C VAL A 204 4.33 6.29 22.03
N ILE A 205 5.58 6.71 21.80
CA ILE A 205 6.03 7.27 20.52
C ILE A 205 6.03 6.18 19.43
N ASP A 206 6.48 4.96 19.75
CA ASP A 206 6.45 3.83 18.82
C ASP A 206 5.02 3.50 18.40
N GLY A 207 4.10 3.39 19.37
CA GLY A 207 2.68 3.16 19.10
C GLY A 207 2.02 4.30 18.29
N TRP A 208 2.33 5.55 18.63
CA TRP A 208 1.84 6.72 17.91
C TRP A 208 2.37 6.76 16.45
N TYR A 209 3.65 6.44 16.25
CA TYR A 209 4.22 6.37 14.90
C TYR A 209 3.59 5.25 14.08
N ALA A 210 3.49 4.06 14.64
CA ALA A 210 2.87 2.91 13.97
C ALA A 210 1.42 3.19 13.56
N SER A 211 0.63 3.77 14.45
CA SER A 211 -0.77 4.14 14.18
C SER A 211 -0.86 5.29 13.16
N GLY A 212 -0.06 6.33 13.32
CA GLY A 212 0.00 7.46 12.39
C GLY A 212 0.38 7.03 10.96
N LEU A 213 1.35 6.12 10.84
CA LEU A 213 1.75 5.58 9.54
C LEU A 213 0.62 4.74 8.90
N ASN A 214 0.03 3.83 9.68
CA ASN A 214 -0.98 2.90 9.15
C ASN A 214 -2.33 3.58 8.88
N VAL A 215 -2.85 4.35 9.84
CA VAL A 215 -4.21 4.89 9.77
C VAL A 215 -4.24 6.20 9.00
N VAL A 216 -3.25 7.10 9.23
CA VAL A 216 -3.25 8.40 8.57
C VAL A 216 -2.51 8.32 7.24
N VAL A 217 -1.23 7.95 7.19
CA VAL A 217 -0.48 8.01 5.93
C VAL A 217 -0.97 6.98 4.92
N LEU A 218 -0.83 5.69 5.22
CA LEU A 218 -1.25 4.61 4.32
C LEU A 218 -2.77 4.56 4.19
N GLY A 219 -3.49 4.80 5.29
CA GLY A 219 -4.94 4.85 5.29
C GLY A 219 -5.48 5.95 4.36
N PHE A 220 -4.91 7.14 4.40
CA PHE A 220 -5.34 8.24 3.54
C PHE A 220 -4.99 8.01 2.07
N ILE A 221 -3.85 7.37 1.78
CA ILE A 221 -3.53 6.92 0.42
C ILE A 221 -4.64 5.98 -0.09
N GLY A 222 -4.98 4.95 0.69
CA GLY A 222 -6.03 3.98 0.32
C GLY A 222 -7.41 4.64 0.16
N ILE A 223 -7.82 5.50 1.09
CA ILE A 223 -9.11 6.22 1.03
C ILE A 223 -9.16 7.16 -0.17
N ALA A 224 -8.08 7.89 -0.46
CA ALA A 224 -7.99 8.76 -1.63
C ALA A 224 -8.21 7.98 -2.93
N LEU A 225 -7.63 6.78 -3.02
CA LEU A 225 -7.82 5.87 -4.16
C LEU A 225 -9.27 5.41 -4.29
N LEU A 226 -9.90 4.98 -3.19
CA LEU A 226 -11.31 4.58 -3.19
C LEU A 226 -12.22 5.72 -3.66
N GLN A 227 -12.04 6.93 -3.10
CA GLN A 227 -12.86 8.11 -3.41
C GLN A 227 -12.61 8.69 -4.81
N TYR A 228 -11.48 8.40 -5.44
CA TYR A 228 -11.20 8.83 -6.80
C TYR A 228 -11.59 7.79 -7.84
N LEU A 229 -11.23 6.52 -7.62
CA LEU A 229 -11.39 5.47 -8.62
C LEU A 229 -12.82 4.95 -8.70
N ILE A 230 -13.52 4.80 -7.57
CA ILE A 230 -14.89 4.27 -7.55
C ILE A 230 -15.87 5.20 -8.29
N PRO A 231 -15.95 6.51 -8.00
CA PRO A 231 -16.79 7.43 -8.75
C PRO A 231 -16.49 7.43 -10.24
N LYS A 232 -15.19 7.36 -10.60
CA LYS A 232 -14.76 7.34 -11.99
C LYS A 232 -15.20 6.06 -12.74
N LEU A 233 -15.17 4.91 -12.08
CA LEU A 233 -15.65 3.65 -12.64
C LEU A 233 -17.19 3.58 -12.66
N ALA A 234 -17.84 4.15 -11.65
CA ALA A 234 -19.29 4.29 -11.57
C ALA A 234 -19.85 5.36 -12.52
N LYS A 235 -18.99 6.15 -13.18
CA LYS A 235 -19.37 7.30 -14.03
C LYS A 235 -20.31 8.28 -13.33
N ARG A 236 -20.08 8.50 -12.06
CA ARG A 236 -20.89 9.37 -11.20
C ARG A 236 -19.99 10.11 -10.22
N ASP A 237 -20.41 11.30 -9.79
CA ASP A 237 -19.76 12.00 -8.70
C ASP A 237 -20.00 11.29 -7.35
N LEU A 238 -19.10 11.53 -6.39
CA LEU A 238 -19.24 11.01 -5.04
C LEU A 238 -20.59 11.44 -4.44
N TYR A 239 -21.31 10.50 -3.82
CA TYR A 239 -22.66 10.72 -3.30
C TYR A 239 -22.74 11.98 -2.42
N ASN A 240 -21.80 12.13 -1.48
CA ASN A 240 -21.77 13.30 -0.62
C ASN A 240 -20.33 13.66 -0.19
N GLY A 241 -19.86 14.85 -0.62
CA GLY A 241 -18.55 15.37 -0.26
C GLY A 241 -18.40 15.72 1.23
N TYR A 242 -19.49 16.16 1.89
CA TYR A 242 -19.46 16.51 3.33
C TYR A 242 -19.22 15.28 4.21
N LEU A 243 -19.78 14.13 3.87
CA LEU A 243 -19.49 12.86 4.59
C LEU A 243 -18.02 12.49 4.48
N SER A 244 -17.42 12.70 3.31
CA SER A 244 -15.97 12.47 3.13
C SER A 244 -15.14 13.42 3.96
N MET A 245 -15.50 14.71 4.01
CA MET A 245 -14.78 15.69 4.82
C MET A 245 -14.95 15.47 6.31
N PHE A 246 -16.14 15.06 6.75
CA PHE A 246 -16.35 14.63 8.13
C PHE A 246 -15.41 13.47 8.50
N ALA A 247 -15.40 12.41 7.69
CA ALA A 247 -14.52 11.26 7.91
C ALA A 247 -13.02 11.65 7.87
N PHE A 248 -12.64 12.58 6.98
CA PHE A 248 -11.28 13.11 6.91
C PHE A 248 -10.83 13.72 8.24
N TRP A 249 -11.62 14.63 8.82
CA TRP A 249 -11.27 15.29 10.06
C TRP A 249 -11.24 14.32 11.25
N VAL A 250 -12.20 13.41 11.32
CA VAL A 250 -12.21 12.38 12.38
C VAL A 250 -10.96 11.50 12.29
N LEU A 251 -10.61 11.01 11.11
CA LEU A 251 -9.42 10.17 10.93
C LEU A 251 -8.12 10.94 11.17
N LEU A 252 -8.04 12.21 10.78
CA LEU A 252 -6.86 13.04 10.99
C LEU A 252 -6.60 13.28 12.48
N ILE A 253 -7.64 13.59 13.25
CA ILE A 253 -7.53 13.90 14.67
C ILE A 253 -7.28 12.64 15.51
N PHE A 254 -8.03 11.57 15.27
CA PHE A 254 -8.03 10.38 16.12
C PHE A 254 -7.16 9.24 15.58
N GLY A 255 -6.80 9.23 14.30
CA GLY A 255 -6.14 8.10 13.64
C GLY A 255 -4.77 7.74 14.20
N SER A 256 -3.97 8.74 14.62
CA SER A 256 -2.61 8.49 15.13
C SER A 256 -2.57 7.86 16.53
N PHE A 257 -3.68 7.82 17.24
CA PHE A 257 -3.77 7.22 18.57
C PHE A 257 -4.65 5.96 18.62
N ALA A 258 -5.23 5.56 17.50
CA ALA A 258 -6.07 4.36 17.43
C ALA A 258 -5.22 3.08 17.38
N GLY A 259 -5.69 2.01 18.05
CA GLY A 259 -5.07 0.67 17.97
C GLY A 259 -3.92 0.42 18.95
N ILE A 260 -3.64 1.33 19.87
CA ILE A 260 -2.75 1.09 21.03
C ILE A 260 -3.56 0.37 22.08
N LEU A 261 -3.42 -0.94 22.18
CA LEU A 261 -4.29 -1.75 23.07
C LEU A 261 -4.01 -1.47 24.56
N PRO A 262 -5.06 -1.47 25.41
CA PRO A 262 -4.91 -1.46 26.88
C PRO A 262 -4.14 -2.70 27.36
N GLY A 263 -3.54 -2.62 28.55
CA GLY A 263 -2.78 -3.74 29.14
C GLY A 263 -1.30 -3.84 28.73
N GLN A 264 -0.81 -2.91 27.90
CA GLN A 264 0.63 -2.72 27.73
C GLN A 264 1.23 -2.02 28.95
N THR A 265 2.57 -1.96 29.04
CA THR A 265 3.29 -1.21 30.10
C THR A 265 3.12 0.31 29.94
N LEU A 266 1.89 0.76 29.71
CA LEU A 266 1.48 2.13 29.46
C LEU A 266 0.58 2.64 30.60
N PRO A 267 0.57 3.95 30.86
CA PRO A 267 -0.43 4.54 31.74
C PRO A 267 -1.84 4.23 31.25
N SER A 268 -2.76 3.95 32.19
CA SER A 268 -4.15 3.54 31.86
C SER A 268 -4.90 4.54 30.97
N TRP A 269 -4.61 5.83 31.10
CA TRP A 269 -5.24 6.86 30.27
C TRP A 269 -4.87 6.74 28.78
N VAL A 270 -3.67 6.21 28.45
CA VAL A 270 -3.25 6.00 27.02
C VAL A 270 -4.12 4.92 26.38
N GLY A 271 -4.34 3.80 27.06
CA GLY A 271 -5.24 2.74 26.60
C GLY A 271 -6.68 3.23 26.46
N ALA A 272 -7.18 3.99 27.43
CA ALA A 272 -8.51 4.58 27.39
C ALA A 272 -8.67 5.56 26.21
N LEU A 273 -7.71 6.47 26.03
CA LEU A 273 -7.67 7.38 24.87
C LEU A 273 -7.69 6.59 23.56
N SER A 274 -6.85 5.59 23.43
CA SER A 274 -6.76 4.78 22.21
C SER A 274 -8.06 4.01 21.91
N THR A 275 -8.76 3.53 22.93
CA THR A 275 -10.08 2.91 22.78
C THR A 275 -11.09 3.90 22.18
N VAL A 276 -11.17 5.11 22.73
CA VAL A 276 -12.03 6.17 22.22
C VAL A 276 -11.66 6.52 20.77
N CYS A 277 -10.36 6.70 20.49
CA CYS A 277 -9.87 6.97 19.13
C CYS A 277 -10.25 5.85 18.15
N SER A 278 -10.12 4.58 18.56
CA SER A 278 -10.44 3.43 17.72
C SER A 278 -11.94 3.38 17.37
N VAL A 279 -12.82 3.74 18.31
CA VAL A 279 -14.27 3.85 18.05
C VAL A 279 -14.57 4.95 17.05
N PHE A 280 -13.96 6.13 17.19
CA PHE A 280 -14.14 7.23 16.22
C PHE A 280 -13.61 6.86 14.83
N VAL A 281 -12.46 6.18 14.75
CA VAL A 281 -11.92 5.67 13.48
C VAL A 281 -12.89 4.67 12.83
N ALA A 282 -13.44 3.72 13.60
CA ALA A 282 -14.43 2.77 13.11
C ALA A 282 -15.70 3.48 12.60
N PHE A 283 -16.18 4.49 13.32
CA PHE A 283 -17.33 5.30 12.90
C PHE A 283 -17.04 6.04 11.60
N ALA A 284 -15.87 6.66 11.45
CA ALA A 284 -15.48 7.31 10.20
C ALA A 284 -15.44 6.32 9.02
N TRP A 285 -14.98 5.08 9.25
CA TRP A 285 -15.00 4.02 8.23
C TRP A 285 -16.41 3.60 7.83
N ILE A 286 -17.36 3.53 8.77
CA ILE A 286 -18.78 3.26 8.47
C ILE A 286 -19.34 4.38 7.58
N VAL A 287 -19.04 5.64 7.90
CA VAL A 287 -19.49 6.80 7.11
C VAL A 287 -18.89 6.76 5.70
N LEU A 288 -17.60 6.45 5.57
CA LEU A 288 -16.93 6.30 4.27
C LEU A 288 -17.52 5.15 3.44
N ALA A 289 -17.72 3.99 4.07
CA ALA A 289 -18.30 2.82 3.42
C ALA A 289 -19.72 3.11 2.91
N TYR A 290 -20.54 3.78 3.72
CA TYR A 290 -21.88 4.23 3.32
C TYR A 290 -21.82 5.18 2.14
N ASN A 291 -20.96 6.19 2.18
CA ASN A 291 -20.81 7.17 1.11
C ASN A 291 -20.40 6.51 -0.22
N ILE A 292 -19.46 5.57 -0.15
CA ILE A 292 -18.99 4.80 -1.32
C ILE A 292 -20.09 3.86 -1.84
N TYR A 293 -20.78 3.16 -0.94
CA TYR A 293 -21.90 2.30 -1.29
C TYR A 293 -23.00 3.05 -2.06
N ARG A 294 -23.42 4.21 -1.55
CA ARG A 294 -24.41 5.08 -2.22
C ARG A 294 -23.91 5.63 -3.57
N THR A 295 -22.60 5.83 -3.71
CA THR A 295 -22.00 6.23 -4.99
C THR A 295 -22.11 5.11 -6.01
N ILE A 296 -21.87 3.85 -5.62
CA ILE A 296 -21.96 2.67 -6.49
C ILE A 296 -23.42 2.39 -6.88
N GLU A 297 -24.34 2.38 -5.91
CA GLU A 297 -25.75 2.08 -6.08
C GLU A 297 -26.42 3.01 -7.12
N GLY A 298 -26.08 4.29 -7.11
CA GLY A 298 -26.63 5.25 -8.05
C GLY A 298 -25.90 5.35 -9.41
N GLY A 299 -24.86 4.56 -9.62
CA GLY A 299 -24.04 4.57 -10.83
C GLY A 299 -24.32 3.39 -11.76
N GLY A 300 -24.04 3.56 -13.06
CA GLY A 300 -24.10 2.48 -14.07
C GLY A 300 -22.84 1.62 -14.12
N ALA A 301 -22.15 1.41 -13.00
CA ALA A 301 -20.93 0.62 -12.98
C ALA A 301 -21.25 -0.83 -13.31
N LYS A 302 -20.72 -1.33 -14.42
CA LYS A 302 -20.69 -2.77 -14.68
C LYS A 302 -19.74 -3.38 -13.63
N SER A 303 -20.27 -4.23 -12.76
CA SER A 303 -19.56 -4.93 -11.70
C SER A 303 -18.41 -5.83 -12.18
N ASP A 304 -18.32 -6.06 -13.48
CA ASP A 304 -17.34 -6.97 -14.09
C ASP A 304 -15.96 -6.38 -14.32
N ALA A 305 -15.78 -5.07 -14.15
CA ALA A 305 -14.46 -4.47 -14.27
C ALA A 305 -13.56 -4.96 -13.14
N LEU A 306 -12.47 -5.63 -13.46
CA LEU A 306 -11.52 -6.20 -12.50
C LEU A 306 -11.00 -5.16 -11.48
N GLY A 307 -10.81 -3.91 -11.90
CA GLY A 307 -10.45 -2.81 -11.01
C GLY A 307 -11.45 -2.58 -9.87
N ILE A 308 -12.75 -2.74 -10.13
CA ILE A 308 -13.80 -2.64 -9.10
C ILE A 308 -13.68 -3.78 -8.07
N LYS A 309 -13.34 -5.01 -8.49
CA LYS A 309 -13.18 -6.14 -7.56
C LYS A 309 -12.06 -5.88 -6.55
N PHE A 310 -10.91 -5.34 -6.99
CA PHE A 310 -9.85 -4.93 -6.09
C PHE A 310 -10.29 -3.80 -5.13
N LEU A 311 -11.07 -2.83 -5.62
CA LEU A 311 -11.58 -1.74 -4.77
C LEU A 311 -12.61 -2.22 -3.74
N TYR A 312 -13.44 -3.22 -4.08
CA TYR A 312 -14.34 -3.84 -3.12
C TYR A 312 -13.58 -4.60 -2.04
N LEU A 313 -12.54 -5.36 -2.42
CA LEU A 313 -11.67 -6.02 -1.45
C LEU A 313 -10.99 -5.00 -0.53
N SER A 314 -10.51 -3.89 -1.10
CA SER A 314 -9.91 -2.79 -0.35
C SER A 314 -10.89 -2.18 0.66
N LEU A 315 -12.08 -1.80 0.21
CA LEU A 315 -13.11 -1.21 1.06
C LEU A 315 -13.55 -2.15 2.19
N ALA A 316 -13.84 -3.40 1.85
CA ALA A 316 -14.28 -4.40 2.81
C ALA A 316 -13.20 -4.69 3.87
N SER A 317 -11.94 -4.82 3.44
CA SER A 317 -10.81 -5.06 4.34
C SER A 317 -10.54 -3.87 5.26
N GLY A 318 -10.61 -2.63 4.74
CA GLY A 318 -10.42 -1.42 5.54
C GLY A 318 -11.51 -1.25 6.61
N LEU A 319 -12.78 -1.45 6.22
CA LEU A 319 -13.91 -1.42 7.15
C LEU A 319 -13.77 -2.51 8.21
N ALA A 320 -13.47 -3.75 7.80
CA ALA A 320 -13.29 -4.87 8.72
C ALA A 320 -12.13 -4.63 9.69
N ALA A 321 -10.99 -4.14 9.21
CA ALA A 321 -9.84 -3.82 10.06
C ALA A 321 -10.19 -2.74 11.10
N ALA A 322 -10.90 -1.68 10.71
CA ALA A 322 -11.30 -0.61 11.63
C ALA A 322 -12.28 -1.11 12.70
N LEU A 323 -13.29 -1.89 12.30
CA LEU A 323 -14.28 -2.47 13.24
C LEU A 323 -13.64 -3.46 14.22
N LEU A 324 -12.76 -4.33 13.72
CA LEU A 324 -12.04 -5.30 14.55
C LEU A 324 -11.04 -4.61 15.48
N THR A 325 -10.40 -3.53 15.07
CA THR A 325 -9.51 -2.74 15.94
C THR A 325 -10.30 -2.09 17.07
N ALA A 326 -11.46 -1.49 16.79
CA ALA A 326 -12.33 -0.91 17.81
C ALA A 326 -12.91 -1.99 18.75
N TRP A 327 -13.20 -3.18 18.24
CA TRP A 327 -13.63 -4.31 19.06
C TRP A 327 -12.51 -4.81 19.96
N ALA A 328 -11.29 -4.96 19.43
CA ALA A 328 -10.12 -5.45 20.15
C ALA A 328 -9.60 -4.45 21.20
N SER A 329 -9.93 -3.15 21.08
CA SER A 329 -9.48 -2.12 22.02
C SER A 329 -10.20 -2.13 23.37
N ARG A 330 -11.29 -2.92 23.54
CA ARG A 330 -11.92 -3.11 24.84
C ARG A 330 -11.02 -3.91 25.75
N GLU A 331 -10.90 -3.52 27.00
CA GLU A 331 -10.00 -4.14 27.99
C GLU A 331 -10.15 -5.66 28.05
N THR A 332 -11.39 -6.16 28.21
CA THR A 332 -11.70 -7.61 28.28
C THR A 332 -11.31 -8.39 27.02
N ILE A 333 -11.27 -7.73 25.86
CA ILE A 333 -10.87 -8.36 24.61
C ILE A 333 -9.36 -8.21 24.42
N ALA A 334 -8.81 -7.05 24.75
CA ALA A 334 -7.39 -6.76 24.67
C ALA A 334 -6.56 -7.76 25.48
N GLU A 335 -7.00 -8.13 26.67
CA GLU A 335 -6.39 -9.18 27.52
C GLU A 335 -6.23 -10.51 26.79
N VAL A 336 -7.18 -10.86 25.93
CA VAL A 336 -7.16 -12.12 25.17
C VAL A 336 -6.29 -11.99 23.92
N VAL A 337 -6.39 -10.89 23.17
CA VAL A 337 -5.79 -10.79 21.83
C VAL A 337 -4.37 -10.20 21.83
N GLN A 338 -3.99 -9.53 22.91
CA GLN A 338 -2.67 -8.93 23.05
C GLN A 338 -1.59 -10.01 23.07
N PHE A 339 -0.46 -9.73 22.42
CA PHE A 339 0.67 -10.66 22.28
C PHE A 339 0.35 -11.98 21.55
N THR A 340 -0.77 -12.04 20.83
CA THR A 340 -1.17 -13.17 20.01
C THR A 340 -1.04 -12.88 18.51
N LEU A 341 -1.35 -13.88 17.66
CA LEU A 341 -1.39 -13.70 16.20
C LEU A 341 -2.50 -12.75 15.73
N PHE A 342 -3.43 -12.35 16.59
CA PHE A 342 -4.56 -11.49 16.22
C PHE A 342 -4.09 -10.12 15.73
N LEU A 343 -3.13 -9.49 16.41
CA LEU A 343 -2.61 -8.17 16.03
C LEU A 343 -1.86 -8.19 14.69
N PRO A 344 -0.95 -9.15 14.41
CA PRO A 344 -0.43 -9.36 13.07
C PRO A 344 -1.53 -9.54 12.01
N GLY A 345 -2.63 -10.22 12.34
CA GLY A 345 -3.78 -10.39 11.45
C GLY A 345 -4.49 -9.08 11.11
N LEU A 346 -4.67 -8.19 12.08
CA LEU A 346 -5.22 -6.85 11.83
C LEU A 346 -4.31 -6.01 10.94
N LYS A 347 -2.99 -6.02 11.23
CA LYS A 347 -1.99 -5.32 10.41
C LYS A 347 -1.94 -5.85 8.97
N TRP A 348 -2.05 -7.17 8.81
CA TRP A 348 -2.12 -7.82 7.51
C TRP A 348 -3.36 -7.39 6.73
N LEU A 349 -4.52 -7.43 7.36
CA LEU A 349 -5.77 -7.03 6.73
C LEU A 349 -5.74 -5.55 6.28
N GLN A 350 -5.15 -4.68 7.10
CA GLN A 350 -5.00 -3.27 6.76
C GLN A 350 -3.98 -3.04 5.65
N LEU A 351 -2.78 -3.65 5.75
CA LEU A 351 -1.69 -3.39 4.81
C LEU A 351 -1.93 -4.08 3.46
N TYR A 352 -2.23 -5.37 3.44
CA TYR A 352 -2.45 -6.12 2.20
C TYR A 352 -3.90 -6.03 1.74
N GLY A 353 -4.87 -6.24 2.63
CA GLY A 353 -6.29 -6.24 2.27
C GLY A 353 -6.80 -4.88 1.83
N PHE A 354 -6.53 -3.83 2.59
CA PHE A 354 -7.02 -2.49 2.30
C PHE A 354 -6.06 -1.70 1.40
N VAL A 355 -4.88 -1.36 1.90
CA VAL A 355 -3.93 -0.50 1.16
C VAL A 355 -3.41 -1.20 -0.09
N GLY A 356 -2.97 -2.44 0.05
CA GLY A 356 -2.41 -3.23 -1.04
C GLY A 356 -3.41 -3.45 -2.16
N ALA A 357 -4.63 -3.89 -1.87
CA ALA A 357 -5.66 -4.08 -2.89
C ALA A 357 -6.03 -2.75 -3.59
N GLY A 358 -6.14 -1.64 -2.84
CA GLY A 358 -6.37 -0.31 -3.40
C GLY A 358 -5.26 0.13 -4.36
N LEU A 359 -4.00 -0.10 -3.99
CA LEU A 359 -2.85 0.19 -4.84
C LEU A 359 -2.78 -0.70 -6.08
N LEU A 360 -3.13 -2.00 -5.96
CA LEU A 360 -3.21 -2.90 -7.11
C LEU A 360 -4.32 -2.47 -8.08
N ALA A 361 -5.47 -2.03 -7.56
CA ALA A 361 -6.52 -1.42 -8.39
C ALA A 361 -6.00 -0.17 -9.13
N ALA A 362 -5.27 0.69 -8.42
CA ALA A 362 -4.70 1.89 -9.01
C ALA A 362 -3.69 1.53 -10.12
N ILE A 363 -2.72 0.64 -9.85
CA ILE A 363 -1.74 0.16 -10.83
C ILE A 363 -2.45 -0.40 -12.07
N TYR A 364 -3.46 -1.26 -11.88
CA TYR A 364 -4.24 -1.81 -12.98
C TYR A 364 -4.89 -0.76 -13.86
N LEU A 365 -5.40 0.32 -13.25
CA LEU A 365 -6.18 1.34 -13.95
C LEU A 365 -5.32 2.46 -14.55
N PHE A 366 -4.22 2.86 -13.89
CA PHE A 366 -3.43 4.01 -14.37
C PHE A 366 -2.25 3.63 -15.24
N LEU A 367 -1.58 2.48 -15.01
CA LEU A 367 -0.39 2.11 -15.78
C LEU A 367 -0.63 2.06 -17.30
N PRO A 368 -1.72 1.45 -17.82
CA PRO A 368 -2.02 1.48 -19.24
C PRO A 368 -2.22 2.88 -19.79
N LYS A 369 -2.84 3.77 -19.01
CA LYS A 369 -3.08 5.15 -19.41
C LYS A 369 -1.79 5.97 -19.48
N VAL A 370 -0.90 5.74 -18.52
CA VAL A 370 0.40 6.44 -18.47
C VAL A 370 1.36 5.89 -19.51
N SER A 371 1.41 4.57 -19.72
CA SER A 371 2.28 3.94 -20.73
C SER A 371 1.80 4.15 -22.16
N GLY A 372 0.49 4.36 -22.35
CA GLY A 372 -0.15 4.36 -23.66
C GLY A 372 -0.29 2.95 -24.28
N THR A 373 -0.11 1.89 -23.48
CA THR A 373 -0.10 0.50 -23.95
C THR A 373 -1.09 -0.31 -23.11
N GLN A 374 -1.94 -1.11 -23.77
CA GLN A 374 -2.90 -1.96 -23.07
C GLN A 374 -2.24 -3.21 -22.48
N TRP A 375 -2.86 -3.76 -21.43
CA TRP A 375 -2.43 -5.03 -20.83
C TRP A 375 -2.41 -6.15 -21.85
N SER A 376 -1.38 -6.99 -21.80
CA SER A 376 -1.18 -8.09 -22.76
C SER A 376 -2.16 -9.25 -22.56
N SER A 377 -2.65 -9.47 -21.33
CA SER A 377 -3.52 -10.59 -21.00
C SER A 377 -4.48 -10.24 -19.86
N PRO A 378 -5.78 -10.08 -20.16
CA PRO A 378 -6.80 -9.92 -19.12
C PRO A 378 -6.90 -11.12 -18.17
N GLY A 379 -6.71 -12.35 -18.68
CA GLY A 379 -6.76 -13.58 -17.89
C GLY A 379 -5.69 -13.64 -16.81
N ARG A 380 -4.45 -13.17 -17.08
CA ARG A 380 -3.40 -13.09 -16.05
C ARG A 380 -3.74 -12.13 -14.93
N TRP A 381 -4.38 -11.01 -15.22
CA TRP A 381 -4.86 -10.08 -14.20
C TRP A 381 -5.99 -10.67 -13.36
N THR A 382 -6.88 -11.44 -13.98
CA THR A 382 -7.93 -12.17 -13.25
C THR A 382 -7.31 -13.23 -12.31
N ALA A 383 -6.29 -13.96 -12.79
CA ALA A 383 -5.53 -14.89 -11.96
C ALA A 383 -4.81 -14.14 -10.80
N THR A 384 -4.16 -13.00 -11.09
CA THR A 384 -3.53 -12.15 -10.07
C THR A 384 -4.53 -11.72 -8.99
N PHE A 385 -5.75 -11.31 -9.39
CA PHE A 385 -6.78 -10.93 -8.43
C PHE A 385 -7.19 -12.07 -7.51
N TRP A 386 -7.54 -13.22 -8.07
CA TRP A 386 -8.03 -14.33 -7.26
C TRP A 386 -6.95 -14.93 -6.37
N THR A 387 -5.73 -15.12 -6.86
CA THR A 387 -4.61 -15.59 -6.03
C THR A 387 -4.30 -14.61 -4.91
N TYR A 388 -4.31 -13.30 -5.20
CA TYR A 388 -4.11 -12.27 -4.19
C TYR A 388 -5.24 -12.24 -3.15
N ALA A 389 -6.48 -12.17 -3.59
CA ALA A 389 -7.64 -12.04 -2.71
C ALA A 389 -7.78 -13.26 -1.79
N VAL A 390 -7.69 -14.47 -2.34
CA VAL A 390 -7.74 -15.71 -1.54
C VAL A 390 -6.57 -15.78 -0.59
N GLY A 391 -5.35 -15.44 -1.03
CA GLY A 391 -4.16 -15.43 -0.18
C GLY A 391 -4.29 -14.46 1.00
N VAL A 392 -4.71 -13.22 0.74
CA VAL A 392 -4.92 -12.20 1.78
C VAL A 392 -5.97 -12.65 2.80
N LEU A 393 -7.10 -13.17 2.32
CA LEU A 393 -8.18 -13.63 3.21
C LEU A 393 -7.76 -14.86 4.03
N LEU A 394 -7.03 -15.82 3.45
CA LEU A 394 -6.52 -16.99 4.16
C LEU A 394 -5.60 -16.59 5.31
N VAL A 395 -4.64 -15.69 5.08
CA VAL A 395 -3.75 -15.21 6.15
C VAL A 395 -4.53 -14.44 7.22
N ALA A 396 -5.42 -13.52 6.80
CA ALA A 396 -6.23 -12.75 7.74
C ALA A 396 -7.08 -13.66 8.64
N VAL A 397 -7.81 -14.62 8.07
CA VAL A 397 -8.61 -15.59 8.80
C VAL A 397 -7.73 -16.45 9.73
N ALA A 398 -6.60 -16.96 9.21
CA ALA A 398 -5.67 -17.76 10.00
C ALA A 398 -5.16 -17.01 11.23
N PHE A 399 -4.74 -15.77 11.07
CA PHE A 399 -4.17 -14.98 12.15
C PHE A 399 -5.23 -14.48 13.12
N LEU A 400 -6.38 -14.03 12.65
CA LEU A 400 -7.46 -13.55 13.51
C LEU A 400 -8.05 -14.69 14.37
N PHE A 401 -8.46 -15.80 13.75
CA PHE A 401 -9.02 -16.93 14.49
C PHE A 401 -7.95 -17.69 15.29
N GLY A 402 -6.76 -17.91 14.69
CA GLY A 402 -5.63 -18.51 15.40
C GLY A 402 -5.18 -17.68 16.59
N GLY A 403 -5.13 -16.34 16.45
CA GLY A 403 -4.79 -15.41 17.51
C GLY A 403 -5.82 -15.39 18.64
N TRP A 404 -7.10 -15.42 18.29
CA TRP A 404 -8.18 -15.54 19.29
C TRP A 404 -8.09 -16.86 20.08
N LYS A 405 -7.91 -17.98 19.37
CA LYS A 405 -7.74 -19.29 20.00
C LYS A 405 -6.48 -19.36 20.88
N HIS A 406 -5.39 -18.74 20.40
CA HIS A 406 -4.15 -18.58 21.16
C HIS A 406 -4.40 -17.88 22.49
N GLY A 407 -5.01 -16.70 22.46
CA GLY A 407 -5.29 -15.93 23.66
C GLY A 407 -6.19 -16.65 24.64
N LYS A 408 -7.25 -17.29 24.15
CA LYS A 408 -8.13 -18.13 24.99
C LYS A 408 -7.38 -19.30 25.65
N GLY A 409 -6.42 -19.89 24.95
CA GLY A 409 -5.56 -20.93 25.53
C GLY A 409 -4.66 -20.37 26.63
N LEU A 410 -4.00 -19.22 26.37
CA LEU A 410 -3.09 -18.56 27.33
C LEU A 410 -3.81 -18.06 28.59
N THR A 411 -5.08 -17.70 28.50
CA THR A 411 -5.90 -17.28 29.65
C THR A 411 -6.47 -18.44 30.47
N ASN A 412 -6.32 -19.69 30.00
CA ASN A 412 -6.74 -20.88 30.72
C ASN A 412 -5.56 -21.48 31.51
N PRO A 413 -5.53 -21.41 32.85
CA PRO A 413 -4.41 -21.92 33.65
C PRO A 413 -4.25 -23.44 33.60
N ASP A 414 -5.31 -24.18 33.27
CA ASP A 414 -5.31 -25.64 33.24
C ASP A 414 -4.77 -26.23 31.94
N MET A 415 -4.49 -25.39 30.93
CA MET A 415 -4.06 -25.84 29.61
C MET A 415 -2.53 -25.80 29.49
N PRO A 416 -1.85 -26.93 29.25
CA PRO A 416 -0.42 -26.95 29.02
C PRO A 416 -0.01 -26.12 27.77
N PHE A 417 1.04 -25.33 27.88
CA PHE A 417 1.51 -24.48 26.77
C PHE A 417 1.74 -25.23 25.45
N MET A 418 2.30 -26.45 25.52
CA MET A 418 2.55 -27.24 24.32
C MET A 418 1.27 -27.69 23.61
N ASP A 419 0.17 -27.87 24.33
CA ASP A 419 -1.13 -28.23 23.75
C ASP A 419 -1.76 -27.02 23.06
N ILE A 420 -1.56 -25.81 23.64
CA ILE A 420 -1.94 -24.55 22.99
C ILE A 420 -1.21 -24.39 21.66
N VAL A 421 0.11 -24.67 21.64
CA VAL A 421 0.92 -24.50 20.42
C VAL A 421 0.61 -25.58 19.38
N ARG A 422 0.71 -26.86 19.75
CA ARG A 422 0.59 -27.97 18.79
C ARG A 422 -0.84 -28.19 18.29
N GLY A 423 -1.81 -28.25 19.20
CA GLY A 423 -3.21 -28.48 18.87
C GLY A 423 -4.02 -27.20 18.57
N GLY A 424 -3.58 -26.09 19.14
CA GLY A 424 -4.29 -24.82 19.06
C GLY A 424 -3.91 -23.96 17.86
N ILE A 425 -2.61 -23.64 17.68
CA ILE A 425 -2.15 -22.59 16.77
C ILE A 425 -1.52 -23.17 15.50
N ALA A 426 -0.82 -24.30 15.58
CA ALA A 426 -0.05 -24.85 14.46
C ALA A 426 -0.86 -25.02 13.15
N PRO A 427 -2.14 -25.45 13.16
CA PRO A 427 -2.94 -25.51 11.93
C PRO A 427 -3.13 -24.15 11.28
N PHE A 428 -3.35 -23.08 12.09
CA PHE A 428 -3.54 -21.71 11.59
C PHE A 428 -2.23 -21.15 11.03
N ILE A 429 -1.08 -21.40 11.64
CA ILE A 429 0.23 -21.01 11.11
C ILE A 429 0.48 -21.68 9.76
N ARG A 430 0.18 -22.97 9.60
CA ARG A 430 0.31 -23.67 8.32
C ARG A 430 -0.65 -23.12 7.27
N MET A 431 -1.88 -22.78 7.67
CA MET A 431 -2.86 -22.15 6.79
C MET A 431 -2.38 -20.77 6.32
N SER A 432 -1.77 -19.96 7.21
CA SER A 432 -1.21 -18.67 6.81
C SER A 432 -0.08 -18.81 5.80
N THR A 433 0.77 -19.84 5.93
CA THR A 433 1.84 -20.11 4.95
C THR A 433 1.30 -20.38 3.55
N VAL A 434 0.19 -21.11 3.43
CA VAL A 434 -0.50 -21.31 2.15
C VAL A 434 -1.01 -19.97 1.59
N GLY A 435 -1.59 -19.13 2.45
CA GLY A 435 -2.06 -17.80 2.05
C GLY A 435 -0.91 -16.90 1.57
N GLU A 436 0.22 -16.90 2.27
CA GLU A 436 1.40 -16.11 1.88
C GLU A 436 2.06 -16.64 0.58
N LEU A 437 2.01 -17.94 0.35
CA LEU A 437 2.42 -18.53 -0.93
C LEU A 437 1.54 -18.01 -2.08
N LEU A 438 0.22 -17.95 -1.89
CA LEU A 438 -0.69 -17.39 -2.89
C LEU A 438 -0.43 -15.91 -3.16
N VAL A 439 -0.16 -15.11 -2.11
CA VAL A 439 0.22 -13.69 -2.29
C VAL A 439 1.54 -13.56 -3.04
N THR A 440 2.51 -14.43 -2.77
CA THR A 440 3.79 -14.46 -3.50
C THR A 440 3.59 -14.80 -4.98
N ILE A 441 2.74 -15.80 -5.29
CA ILE A 441 2.36 -16.13 -6.67
C ILE A 441 1.67 -14.94 -7.35
N ALA A 442 0.76 -14.26 -6.65
CA ALA A 442 0.10 -13.07 -7.17
C ALA A 442 1.11 -11.94 -7.48
N ALA A 443 2.11 -11.74 -6.60
CA ALA A 443 3.17 -10.77 -6.81
C ALA A 443 4.06 -11.14 -8.02
N LEU A 444 4.37 -12.42 -8.24
CA LEU A 444 5.06 -12.91 -9.43
C LEU A 444 4.26 -12.63 -10.71
N LEU A 445 2.96 -12.94 -10.71
CA LEU A 445 2.07 -12.66 -11.84
C LEU A 445 1.99 -11.15 -12.12
N LEU A 446 2.00 -10.33 -11.06
CA LEU A 446 1.99 -8.88 -11.19
C LEU A 446 3.30 -8.36 -11.81
N VAL A 447 4.46 -8.83 -11.34
CA VAL A 447 5.76 -8.50 -11.95
C VAL A 447 5.77 -8.88 -13.43
N TRP A 448 5.28 -10.07 -13.77
CA TRP A 448 5.17 -10.50 -15.16
C TRP A 448 4.28 -9.58 -15.99
N ASN A 449 3.08 -9.23 -15.49
CA ASN A 449 2.17 -8.32 -16.20
C ASN A 449 2.81 -6.96 -16.45
N VAL A 450 3.46 -6.38 -15.44
CA VAL A 450 4.13 -5.09 -15.54
C VAL A 450 5.34 -5.16 -16.48
N SER A 451 6.15 -6.20 -16.40
CA SER A 451 7.30 -6.40 -17.29
C SER A 451 6.87 -6.54 -18.76
N CYS A 452 5.80 -7.28 -19.04
CA CYS A 452 5.23 -7.37 -20.40
C CYS A 452 4.73 -6.02 -20.90
N LEU A 453 4.11 -5.19 -20.04
CA LEU A 453 3.66 -3.85 -20.39
C LEU A 453 4.87 -2.96 -20.76
N PHE A 454 5.92 -2.97 -19.95
CA PHE A 454 7.16 -2.23 -20.20
C PHE A 454 7.84 -2.67 -21.48
N TRP A 455 7.97 -3.98 -21.67
CA TRP A 455 8.56 -4.50 -22.92
C TRP A 455 7.81 -3.98 -24.14
N ARG A 456 6.50 -4.06 -24.16
CA ARG A 456 5.68 -3.57 -25.28
C ARG A 456 5.76 -2.05 -25.47
N THR A 457 5.94 -1.30 -24.36
CA THR A 457 6.06 0.16 -24.42
C THR A 457 7.40 0.61 -24.98
N TYR A 458 8.49 -0.08 -24.66
CA TYR A 458 9.84 0.37 -24.97
C TYR A 458 10.56 -0.49 -26.03
N SER A 459 10.04 -1.65 -26.43
CA SER A 459 10.68 -2.54 -27.43
C SER A 459 10.94 -1.84 -28.77
N GLY A 460 9.99 -1.03 -29.25
CA GLY A 460 10.18 -0.25 -30.48
C GLY A 460 11.35 0.76 -30.39
N CYS A 461 11.52 1.39 -29.24
CA CYS A 461 12.63 2.32 -29.00
C CYS A 461 13.96 1.57 -28.87
N LEU A 462 13.97 0.43 -28.19
CA LEU A 462 15.16 -0.41 -28.04
C LEU A 462 15.61 -1.02 -29.37
N LEU A 463 14.67 -1.53 -30.17
CA LEU A 463 14.97 -2.06 -31.51
C LEU A 463 15.54 -0.98 -32.43
N ASN A 464 15.01 0.23 -32.39
CA ASN A 464 15.56 1.36 -33.15
C ASN A 464 16.96 1.79 -32.65
N CYS A 465 17.16 1.84 -31.32
CA CYS A 465 18.47 2.18 -30.74
C CYS A 465 19.53 1.09 -31.01
N CYS A 466 19.14 -0.18 -31.09
CA CYS A 466 20.04 -1.29 -31.37
C CYS A 466 20.28 -1.56 -32.86
N GLY A 467 19.69 -0.77 -33.76
CA GLY A 467 19.84 -0.94 -35.21
C GLY A 467 19.17 -2.22 -35.78
N LEU A 468 18.32 -2.89 -34.99
CA LEU A 468 17.64 -4.13 -35.39
C LEU A 468 16.31 -3.89 -36.10
N ALA A 469 15.87 -2.64 -36.22
CA ALA A 469 14.58 -2.27 -36.85
C ALA A 469 14.65 -2.16 -38.38
N GLY A 470 15.75 -2.51 -39.01
CA GLY A 470 16.05 -2.19 -40.42
C GLY A 470 15.92 -3.32 -41.47
N GLN A 471 15.35 -4.52 -41.14
CA GLN A 471 15.34 -5.63 -42.13
C GLN A 471 13.98 -6.33 -42.33
N GLY A 472 12.86 -5.70 -42.00
CA GLY A 472 11.56 -6.36 -42.13
C GLY A 472 10.47 -5.56 -42.86
N GLY A 473 10.79 -4.79 -43.92
CA GLY A 473 9.75 -3.94 -44.52
C GLY A 473 9.99 -3.45 -45.93
N ASP A 474 10.58 -4.27 -46.81
CA ASP A 474 10.63 -3.91 -48.25
C ASP A 474 10.52 -5.15 -49.16
N SER A 475 9.39 -5.83 -49.12
CA SER A 475 9.01 -6.79 -50.13
C SER A 475 7.49 -6.77 -50.31
N GLY A 476 6.99 -5.85 -51.18
CA GLY A 476 5.57 -5.93 -51.53
C GLY A 476 4.93 -4.64 -52.00
N LYS A 477 5.62 -3.81 -52.83
CA LYS A 477 4.89 -2.86 -53.70
C LYS A 477 5.69 -2.56 -54.96
N SER A 478 5.75 -3.51 -55.86
CA SER A 478 6.06 -3.29 -57.25
C SER A 478 5.30 -4.32 -58.06
N GLN A 479 4.13 -3.94 -58.53
CA GLN A 479 3.53 -4.37 -59.78
C GLN A 479 2.03 -4.06 -59.75
N SER A 480 1.61 -3.06 -60.42
CA SER A 480 0.49 -3.01 -61.32
C SER A 480 0.17 -1.56 -61.74
N LYS A 481 0.90 -1.09 -62.69
CA LYS A 481 0.42 -0.08 -63.67
C LYS A 481 0.85 -0.53 -65.03
N LYS A 482 0.01 -1.26 -65.73
CA LYS A 482 -0.02 -1.33 -67.20
C LYS A 482 -1.39 -1.82 -67.67
N GLY A 483 -1.97 -1.00 -68.53
CA GLY A 483 -2.95 -1.39 -69.53
C GLY A 483 -4.40 -1.16 -69.14
N SER A 484 -5.14 -0.34 -69.73
CA SER A 484 -5.49 -0.23 -71.12
C SER A 484 -6.85 0.48 -71.25
N LYS A 485 -6.84 1.44 -72.08
CA LYS A 485 -7.96 1.97 -72.90
C LYS A 485 -9.25 2.37 -72.25
#